data_02fa87bfc3cabcebb3e792b7b708fb8a
#
_entry.id   02fa87bfc3cabcebb3e792b7b708fb8a
#
_cell.length_a   1.000
_cell.length_b   1.000
_cell.length_c   1.000
_cell.angle_alpha   90.00
_cell.angle_beta   90.00
_cell.angle_gamma   90.00
#
_symmetry.space_group_name_H-M   'P 1'
#
loop_
_entity.id
_entity.type
_entity.pdbx_description
1 polymer ?
#
loop_
_entity_poly.entity_id
_entity_poly.type
_entity_poly.pdbx_seq_one_letter_code
_entity_poly.pdbx_strand_id
1 'polypeptide(L)'
;LSIFFLWGYCFLFSSVQSQQTNQMVTGQMYIEKFIQAEGIRLHYLDWGGSGLPLILIHPLGDSPYIFEDFAAALKNKFRIIAYSRRGHSKSAATVLHYDNSTLVSDIKILLDSLQVNKANLLGWSMGGNEITEFAIRYPERTNKLIYFESGYDLSDDAFRDIIKTIPKSPFPDSLDLLTIDAYRKWYHKFWFSDVEWNSTLEANLHGSTRINSDGSVVTLPNDSISKMFLESATSYHRNYRMIQAPALVIYAKPFFVSPVKDEKVLFGYAEMERNIIHPWRLRSMYQIKAELKNVTIKELPEGSHTSFIFLSKDSLVETIDHFLSH
;
A
#
# COMPACT_ATOMS: atom_id res chain seq x y z
N LEU A 1 -71.29 16.59 -11.16
CA LEU A 1 -70.79 15.61 -10.18
C LEU A 1 -69.47 15.11 -10.71
N SER A 2 -68.35 15.64 -10.13
CA SER A 2 -66.98 15.22 -10.47
C SER A 2 -66.39 14.49 -9.27
N ILE A 3 -65.94 13.29 -9.49
CA ILE A 3 -65.26 12.48 -8.48
C ILE A 3 -63.76 12.53 -8.83
N PHE A 4 -62.96 13.13 -7.95
CA PHE A 4 -61.51 13.08 -7.99
C PHE A 4 -60.99 11.78 -7.37
N PHE A 5 -60.28 10.98 -8.15
CA PHE A 5 -59.46 9.89 -7.62
C PHE A 5 -58.04 10.39 -7.32
N LEU A 6 -57.68 10.40 -6.04
CA LEU A 6 -56.31 10.55 -5.58
C LEU A 6 -55.60 9.21 -5.63
N TRP A 7 -54.58 9.09 -6.47
CA TRP A 7 -53.63 7.96 -6.44
C TRP A 7 -52.43 8.33 -5.53
N GLY A 8 -52.41 7.70 -4.37
CA GLY A 8 -51.26 7.77 -3.49
C GLY A 8 -50.14 6.83 -4.00
N TYR A 9 -48.99 7.41 -4.38
CA TYR A 9 -47.79 6.67 -4.64
C TYR A 9 -47.13 6.30 -3.31
N CYS A 10 -47.26 5.05 -2.91
CA CYS A 10 -46.44 4.45 -1.86
C CYS A 10 -45.04 4.15 -2.43
N PHE A 11 -44.05 4.96 -2.09
CA PHE A 11 -42.65 4.61 -2.30
C PHE A 11 -42.24 3.52 -1.30
N LEU A 12 -42.19 2.28 -1.77
CA LEU A 12 -41.52 1.21 -1.04
C LEU A 12 -39.99 1.39 -1.17
N PHE A 13 -39.37 1.91 -0.11
CA PHE A 13 -37.93 1.81 0.07
C PHE A 13 -37.59 0.35 0.33
N SER A 14 -37.19 -0.40 -0.71
CA SER A 14 -36.54 -1.68 -0.54
C SER A 14 -35.13 -1.42 -0.03
N SER A 15 -34.91 -1.65 1.25
CA SER A 15 -33.58 -1.75 1.85
C SER A 15 -32.89 -2.96 1.23
N VAL A 16 -31.94 -2.70 0.32
CA VAL A 16 -31.00 -3.71 -0.14
C VAL A 16 -30.05 -4.01 1.02
N GLN A 17 -30.41 -4.99 1.79
CA GLN A 17 -29.50 -5.61 2.76
C GLN A 17 -28.39 -6.33 1.99
N SER A 18 -27.18 -5.76 2.02
CA SER A 18 -25.99 -6.42 1.50
C SER A 18 -25.78 -7.72 2.26
N GLN A 19 -25.94 -8.86 1.58
CA GLN A 19 -25.55 -10.15 2.13
C GLN A 19 -24.03 -10.15 2.32
N GLN A 20 -23.60 -9.96 3.57
CA GLN A 20 -22.24 -10.21 4.01
C GLN A 20 -22.02 -11.72 4.05
N THR A 21 -21.37 -12.26 3.05
CA THR A 21 -20.84 -13.63 3.11
C THR A 21 -19.61 -13.63 4.03
N ASN A 22 -19.83 -13.90 5.30
CA ASN A 22 -18.77 -14.21 6.25
C ASN A 22 -18.26 -15.64 5.97
N GLN A 23 -17.30 -15.79 5.06
CA GLN A 23 -16.53 -17.04 4.97
C GLN A 23 -15.36 -16.95 5.96
N MET A 24 -15.53 -17.50 7.14
CA MET A 24 -14.41 -17.82 8.01
C MET A 24 -13.79 -19.13 7.53
N VAL A 25 -12.65 -19.04 6.86
CA VAL A 25 -11.76 -20.18 6.66
C VAL A 25 -11.04 -20.41 7.98
N THR A 26 -11.11 -21.62 8.51
CA THR A 26 -10.48 -22.00 9.80
C THR A 26 -8.98 -21.70 9.75
N GLY A 27 -8.53 -20.74 10.58
CA GLY A 27 -7.13 -20.27 10.64
C GLY A 27 -6.88 -18.84 10.17
N GLN A 28 -7.82 -18.19 9.54
CA GLN A 28 -7.68 -16.82 9.02
C GLN A 28 -7.79 -15.78 10.16
N MET A 29 -6.79 -14.91 10.27
CA MET A 29 -6.70 -13.93 11.36
C MET A 29 -7.42 -12.61 11.07
N TYR A 30 -8.07 -12.46 9.93
CA TYR A 30 -8.78 -11.25 9.46
C TYR A 30 -10.13 -11.63 8.84
N ILE A 31 -11.01 -10.64 8.74
CA ILE A 31 -12.26 -10.72 7.98
C ILE A 31 -12.07 -9.98 6.65
N GLU A 32 -12.39 -10.66 5.55
CA GLU A 32 -12.36 -10.08 4.22
C GLU A 32 -13.70 -9.42 3.92
N LYS A 33 -13.68 -8.15 3.49
CA LYS A 33 -14.89 -7.36 3.24
C LYS A 33 -14.75 -6.45 2.02
N PHE A 34 -15.86 -5.85 1.62
CA PHE A 34 -15.97 -4.92 0.51
C PHE A 34 -16.81 -3.71 0.90
N ILE A 35 -16.47 -2.57 0.31
CA ILE A 35 -17.30 -1.35 0.32
C ILE A 35 -17.56 -0.87 -1.11
N GLN A 36 -18.58 -0.03 -1.27
CA GLN A 36 -18.80 0.72 -2.52
C GLN A 36 -18.16 2.10 -2.42
N ALA A 37 -17.31 2.44 -3.40
CA ALA A 37 -16.64 3.72 -3.52
C ALA A 37 -16.81 4.26 -4.94
N GLU A 38 -17.57 5.34 -5.13
CA GLU A 38 -17.74 6.06 -6.41
C GLU A 38 -17.92 5.15 -7.64
N GLY A 39 -18.83 4.17 -7.54
CA GLY A 39 -19.14 3.25 -8.62
C GLY A 39 -18.25 2.01 -8.73
N ILE A 40 -17.27 1.87 -7.86
CA ILE A 40 -16.41 0.67 -7.79
C ILE A 40 -16.56 -0.03 -6.45
N ARG A 41 -16.23 -1.32 -6.44
CA ARG A 41 -16.14 -2.11 -5.22
C ARG A 41 -14.69 -2.19 -4.76
N LEU A 42 -14.41 -1.69 -3.55
CA LEU A 42 -13.11 -1.79 -2.90
C LEU A 42 -13.09 -2.91 -1.88
N HIS A 43 -12.07 -3.72 -1.95
CA HIS A 43 -11.77 -4.82 -1.05
C HIS A 43 -10.90 -4.35 0.11
N TYR A 44 -11.11 -4.90 1.32
CA TYR A 44 -10.26 -4.68 2.46
C TYR A 44 -10.23 -5.88 3.41
N LEU A 45 -9.15 -5.97 4.18
CA LEU A 45 -8.96 -6.92 5.26
C LEU A 45 -9.06 -6.18 6.59
N ASP A 46 -9.83 -6.74 7.54
CA ASP A 46 -10.02 -6.21 8.89
C ASP A 46 -9.57 -7.27 9.91
N TRP A 47 -8.43 -7.05 10.56
CA TRP A 47 -7.92 -7.94 11.62
C TRP A 47 -8.63 -7.73 12.95
N GLY A 48 -9.59 -6.80 13.02
CA GLY A 48 -10.22 -6.42 14.26
C GLY A 48 -9.26 -5.63 15.15
N GLY A 49 -9.41 -5.80 16.44
CA GLY A 49 -8.68 -5.05 17.47
C GLY A 49 -9.50 -3.90 18.05
N SER A 50 -8.91 -3.12 18.91
CA SER A 50 -9.55 -2.01 19.63
C SER A 50 -8.79 -0.69 19.43
N GLY A 51 -9.40 0.41 19.85
CA GLY A 51 -8.78 1.73 19.77
C GLY A 51 -8.88 2.39 18.40
N LEU A 52 -8.03 3.39 18.19
CA LEU A 52 -7.99 4.13 16.93
C LEU A 52 -7.49 3.23 15.80
N PRO A 53 -8.21 3.17 14.66
CA PRO A 53 -7.79 2.35 13.54
C PRO A 53 -6.44 2.78 12.96
N LEU A 54 -5.65 1.79 12.55
CA LEU A 54 -4.48 1.94 11.70
C LEU A 54 -4.83 1.41 10.31
N ILE A 55 -4.88 2.30 9.34
CA ILE A 55 -5.13 1.98 7.94
C ILE A 55 -3.79 1.74 7.25
N LEU A 56 -3.64 0.57 6.64
CA LEU A 56 -2.44 0.15 5.93
C LEU A 56 -2.64 0.24 4.42
N ILE A 57 -1.73 0.93 3.74
CA ILE A 57 -1.73 1.14 2.29
C ILE A 57 -0.49 0.46 1.70
N HIS A 58 -0.71 -0.60 0.93
CA HIS A 58 0.34 -1.45 0.37
C HIS A 58 1.11 -0.75 -0.78
N PRO A 59 2.33 -1.19 -1.16
CA PRO A 59 3.07 -0.66 -2.30
C PRO A 59 2.43 -1.05 -3.65
N LEU A 60 2.86 -0.41 -4.73
CA LEU A 60 2.43 -0.77 -6.08
C LEU A 60 2.82 -2.21 -6.41
N GLY A 61 1.91 -2.97 -6.99
CA GLY A 61 2.14 -4.36 -7.39
C GLY A 61 1.95 -5.40 -6.28
N ASP A 62 1.74 -4.95 -5.04
CA ASP A 62 1.40 -5.82 -3.91
C ASP A 62 -0.10 -5.78 -3.59
N SER A 63 -0.47 -6.48 -2.56
CA SER A 63 -1.85 -6.59 -2.07
C SER A 63 -1.90 -6.36 -0.55
N PRO A 64 -3.08 -6.18 0.06
CA PRO A 64 -3.17 -6.01 1.51
C PRO A 64 -2.68 -7.23 2.30
N TYR A 65 -2.56 -8.40 1.67
CA TYR A 65 -2.05 -9.60 2.31
C TYR A 65 -0.57 -9.51 2.70
N ILE A 66 0.22 -8.59 2.09
CA ILE A 66 1.62 -8.35 2.46
C ILE A 66 1.79 -7.94 3.93
N PHE A 67 0.73 -7.45 4.55
CA PHE A 67 0.73 -7.04 5.95
C PHE A 67 0.31 -8.14 6.94
N GLU A 68 0.08 -9.37 6.52
CA GLU A 68 -0.56 -10.40 7.34
C GLU A 68 0.15 -10.61 8.69
N ASP A 69 1.44 -10.93 8.67
CA ASP A 69 2.23 -11.14 9.89
C ASP A 69 2.40 -9.87 10.73
N PHE A 70 2.56 -8.74 10.06
CA PHE A 70 2.72 -7.44 10.70
C PHE A 70 1.42 -6.98 11.38
N ALA A 71 0.28 -7.11 10.71
CA ALA A 71 -1.02 -6.78 11.25
C ALA A 71 -1.40 -7.68 12.45
N ALA A 72 -1.08 -8.97 12.35
CA ALA A 72 -1.31 -9.92 13.42
C ALA A 72 -0.57 -9.55 14.72
N ALA A 73 0.65 -9.01 14.61
CA ALA A 73 1.44 -8.58 15.75
C ALA A 73 0.87 -7.31 16.44
N LEU A 74 0.17 -6.45 15.68
CA LEU A 74 -0.38 -5.18 16.21
C LEU A 74 -1.85 -5.22 16.60
N LYS A 75 -2.65 -6.21 16.15
CA LYS A 75 -4.11 -6.25 16.33
C LYS A 75 -4.59 -6.26 17.77
N ASN A 76 -3.76 -6.69 18.71
CA ASN A 76 -4.12 -6.68 20.13
C ASN A 76 -4.13 -5.28 20.75
N LYS A 77 -3.51 -4.29 20.10
CA LYS A 77 -3.38 -2.92 20.58
C LYS A 77 -4.15 -1.91 19.71
N PHE A 78 -4.29 -2.19 18.42
CA PHE A 78 -4.93 -1.31 17.45
C PHE A 78 -5.94 -2.08 16.61
N ARG A 79 -6.97 -1.40 16.13
CA ARG A 79 -7.79 -1.94 15.06
C ARG A 79 -7.02 -1.81 13.75
N ILE A 80 -6.70 -2.94 13.09
CA ILE A 80 -5.87 -2.94 11.88
C ILE A 80 -6.74 -3.22 10.67
N ILE A 81 -6.64 -2.35 9.68
CA ILE A 81 -7.38 -2.45 8.41
C ILE A 81 -6.41 -2.19 7.25
N ALA A 82 -6.31 -3.13 6.32
CA ALA A 82 -5.59 -2.92 5.07
C ALA A 82 -6.55 -3.00 3.89
N TYR A 83 -6.55 -2.01 3.00
CA TYR A 83 -7.41 -2.04 1.83
C TYR A 83 -6.62 -2.28 0.54
N SER A 84 -7.26 -2.93 -0.41
CA SER A 84 -6.76 -3.02 -1.78
C SER A 84 -7.10 -1.75 -2.51
N ARG A 85 -6.09 -1.05 -3.03
CA ARG A 85 -6.33 0.07 -3.95
C ARG A 85 -7.17 -0.38 -5.14
N ARG A 86 -7.84 0.57 -5.79
CA ARG A 86 -8.49 0.30 -7.07
C ARG A 86 -7.53 -0.38 -8.06
N GLY A 87 -8.00 -1.37 -8.80
CA GLY A 87 -7.19 -2.15 -9.75
C GLY A 87 -6.23 -3.16 -9.14
N HIS A 88 -6.08 -3.20 -7.80
CA HIS A 88 -5.25 -4.19 -7.11
C HIS A 88 -6.11 -5.27 -6.46
N SER A 89 -5.56 -6.47 -6.33
CA SER A 89 -6.18 -7.59 -5.62
C SER A 89 -7.63 -7.80 -6.04
N LYS A 90 -8.56 -7.85 -5.08
CA LYS A 90 -10.00 -8.05 -5.30
C LYS A 90 -10.80 -6.76 -5.48
N SER A 91 -10.14 -5.58 -5.44
CA SER A 91 -10.78 -4.32 -5.78
C SER A 91 -11.03 -4.19 -7.27
N ALA A 92 -12.16 -3.58 -7.62
CA ALA A 92 -12.48 -3.34 -9.02
C ALA A 92 -11.46 -2.42 -9.68
N ALA A 93 -11.19 -2.70 -10.95
CA ALA A 93 -10.40 -1.83 -11.81
C ALA A 93 -11.31 -0.87 -12.59
N THR A 94 -10.80 0.30 -12.90
CA THR A 94 -11.43 1.30 -13.79
C THR A 94 -10.54 1.53 -15.02
N VAL A 95 -11.08 2.19 -16.03
CA VAL A 95 -10.30 2.56 -17.20
C VAL A 95 -9.36 3.75 -16.92
N LEU A 96 -9.80 4.65 -16.04
CA LEU A 96 -9.11 5.89 -15.64
C LEU A 96 -9.24 6.11 -14.13
N HIS A 97 -8.77 7.24 -13.65
CA HIS A 97 -8.92 7.67 -12.25
C HIS A 97 -8.01 6.91 -11.27
N TYR A 98 -6.71 6.91 -11.59
CA TYR A 98 -5.64 6.40 -10.71
C TYR A 98 -4.74 7.54 -10.19
N ASP A 99 -5.23 8.78 -10.31
CA ASP A 99 -4.56 9.96 -9.74
C ASP A 99 -4.65 9.97 -8.21
N ASN A 100 -3.68 10.65 -7.59
CA ASN A 100 -3.55 10.69 -6.13
C ASN A 100 -4.81 11.23 -5.44
N SER A 101 -5.50 12.20 -6.07
CA SER A 101 -6.75 12.78 -5.56
C SER A 101 -7.86 11.73 -5.44
N THR A 102 -8.01 10.89 -6.46
CA THR A 102 -8.99 9.81 -6.49
C THR A 102 -8.65 8.73 -5.44
N LEU A 103 -7.38 8.35 -5.32
CA LEU A 103 -6.94 7.36 -4.32
C LEU A 103 -7.19 7.85 -2.89
N VAL A 104 -7.01 9.14 -2.65
CA VAL A 104 -7.33 9.78 -1.36
C VAL A 104 -8.83 9.78 -1.07
N SER A 105 -9.66 9.98 -2.11
CA SER A 105 -11.12 9.86 -1.97
C SER A 105 -11.55 8.44 -1.61
N ASP A 106 -10.88 7.41 -2.14
CA ASP A 106 -11.11 6.01 -1.76
C ASP A 106 -10.85 5.77 -0.26
N ILE A 107 -9.77 6.33 0.28
CA ILE A 107 -9.46 6.24 1.72
C ILE A 107 -10.56 6.91 2.54
N LYS A 108 -11.00 8.10 2.12
CA LYS A 108 -12.08 8.81 2.81
C LYS A 108 -13.37 7.99 2.83
N ILE A 109 -13.76 7.43 1.69
CA ILE A 109 -14.97 6.59 1.58
C ILE A 109 -14.85 5.33 2.42
N LEU A 110 -13.66 4.72 2.47
CA LEU A 110 -13.39 3.58 3.37
C LEU A 110 -13.67 3.97 4.82
N LEU A 111 -13.09 5.07 5.30
CA LEU A 111 -13.28 5.55 6.67
C LEU A 111 -14.75 5.85 6.97
N ASP A 112 -15.45 6.51 6.04
CA ASP A 112 -16.89 6.85 6.20
C ASP A 112 -17.76 5.59 6.26
N SER A 113 -17.51 4.61 5.37
CA SER A 113 -18.21 3.33 5.35
C SER A 113 -18.01 2.50 6.62
N LEU A 114 -16.86 2.65 7.26
CA LEU A 114 -16.50 2.00 8.51
C LEU A 114 -16.90 2.80 9.74
N GLN A 115 -17.51 3.98 9.57
CA GLN A 115 -17.87 4.93 10.62
C GLN A 115 -16.65 5.33 11.47
N VAL A 116 -15.49 5.45 10.84
CA VAL A 116 -14.23 5.85 11.45
C VAL A 116 -14.05 7.35 11.28
N ASN A 117 -14.19 8.11 12.35
CA ASN A 117 -14.05 9.58 12.31
C ASN A 117 -12.59 10.02 12.16
N LYS A 118 -11.65 9.29 12.79
CA LYS A 118 -10.22 9.62 12.79
C LYS A 118 -9.39 8.34 12.79
N ALA A 119 -8.28 8.32 12.04
CA ALA A 119 -7.42 7.15 11.91
C ALA A 119 -5.93 7.50 11.92
N ASN A 120 -5.10 6.51 12.25
CA ASN A 120 -3.69 6.49 11.91
C ASN A 120 -3.55 5.93 10.48
N LEU A 121 -2.62 6.48 9.70
CA LEU A 121 -2.41 6.04 8.32
C LEU A 121 -0.96 5.59 8.16
N LEU A 122 -0.77 4.39 7.62
CA LEU A 122 0.53 3.87 7.21
C LEU A 122 0.52 3.73 5.69
N GLY A 123 1.44 4.43 5.02
CA GLY A 123 1.65 4.31 3.59
C GLY A 123 3.02 3.73 3.28
N TRP A 124 3.06 2.62 2.55
CA TRP A 124 4.30 2.00 2.09
C TRP A 124 4.59 2.40 0.65
N SER A 125 5.85 2.79 0.36
CA SER A 125 6.28 3.18 -0.99
C SER A 125 5.39 4.30 -1.56
N MET A 126 4.71 4.06 -2.66
CA MET A 126 3.79 5.02 -3.27
C MET A 126 2.63 5.43 -2.35
N GLY A 127 2.23 4.59 -1.39
CA GLY A 127 1.23 4.91 -0.38
C GLY A 127 1.57 6.15 0.46
N GLY A 128 2.85 6.54 0.49
CA GLY A 128 3.29 7.80 1.09
C GLY A 128 2.67 9.05 0.46
N ASN A 129 2.40 9.05 -0.86
CA ASN A 129 1.69 10.16 -1.53
C ASN A 129 0.25 10.26 -1.05
N GLU A 130 -0.41 9.11 -0.92
CA GLU A 130 -1.82 9.04 -0.51
C GLU A 130 -2.00 9.54 0.92
N ILE A 131 -1.18 9.06 1.88
CA ILE A 131 -1.29 9.53 3.27
C ILE A 131 -0.90 10.99 3.45
N THR A 132 0.05 11.50 2.63
CA THR A 132 0.43 12.92 2.61
C THR A 132 -0.76 13.78 2.19
N GLU A 133 -1.33 13.50 1.03
CA GLU A 133 -2.47 14.25 0.49
C GLU A 133 -3.72 14.10 1.38
N PHE A 134 -3.96 12.91 1.94
CA PHE A 134 -5.06 12.70 2.88
C PHE A 134 -4.93 13.58 4.11
N ALA A 135 -3.75 13.65 4.70
CA ALA A 135 -3.48 14.46 5.89
C ALA A 135 -3.59 15.98 5.62
N ILE A 136 -3.28 16.40 4.41
CA ILE A 136 -3.45 17.80 3.98
C ILE A 136 -4.93 18.14 3.79
N ARG A 137 -5.70 17.27 3.13
CA ARG A 137 -7.12 17.50 2.82
C ARG A 137 -8.06 17.30 4.00
N TYR A 138 -7.72 16.34 4.87
CA TYR A 138 -8.57 15.91 5.98
C TYR A 138 -7.75 15.88 7.30
N PRO A 139 -7.21 17.03 7.74
CA PRO A 139 -6.38 17.08 8.95
C PRO A 139 -7.14 16.62 10.20
N GLU A 140 -8.44 16.89 10.29
CA GLU A 140 -9.31 16.46 11.39
C GLU A 140 -9.55 14.95 11.42
N ARG A 141 -9.39 14.27 10.26
CA ARG A 141 -9.54 12.82 10.09
C ARG A 141 -8.23 12.06 10.30
N THR A 142 -7.10 12.77 10.37
CA THR A 142 -5.75 12.21 10.49
C THR A 142 -5.24 12.33 11.90
N ASN A 143 -4.90 11.19 12.55
CA ASN A 143 -4.31 11.20 13.88
C ASN A 143 -2.78 11.24 13.81
N LYS A 144 -2.17 10.19 13.24
CA LYS A 144 -0.72 10.06 13.05
C LYS A 144 -0.42 9.44 11.68
N LEU A 145 0.76 9.75 11.14
CA LEU A 145 1.23 9.24 9.86
C LEU A 145 2.45 8.35 10.05
N ILE A 146 2.50 7.25 9.31
CA ILE A 146 3.67 6.37 9.25
C ILE A 146 4.07 6.20 7.78
N TYR A 147 5.24 6.73 7.44
CA TYR A 147 5.88 6.56 6.14
C TYR A 147 6.78 5.33 6.18
N PHE A 148 6.30 4.26 5.59
CA PHE A 148 6.94 2.95 5.56
C PHE A 148 7.75 2.82 4.27
N GLU A 149 9.07 3.09 4.36
CA GLU A 149 9.92 3.21 3.17
C GLU A 149 9.29 4.08 2.08
N SER A 150 8.69 5.18 2.50
CA SER A 150 7.86 6.04 1.65
C SER A 150 8.08 7.53 1.89
N GLY A 151 9.10 7.89 2.69
CA GLY A 151 9.49 9.28 2.92
C GLY A 151 10.23 9.93 1.76
N TYR A 152 10.20 9.36 0.57
CA TYR A 152 10.84 9.86 -0.65
C TYR A 152 9.88 10.73 -1.47
N ASP A 153 10.38 11.82 -2.02
CA ASP A 153 9.66 12.55 -3.07
C ASP A 153 9.84 11.83 -4.41
N LEU A 154 8.78 11.15 -4.87
CA LEU A 154 8.80 10.41 -6.13
C LEU A 154 8.78 11.31 -7.37
N SER A 155 8.52 12.62 -7.20
CA SER A 155 8.63 13.62 -8.28
C SER A 155 10.07 14.09 -8.52
N ASP A 156 11.02 13.75 -7.63
CA ASP A 156 12.47 14.01 -7.81
C ASP A 156 13.00 13.21 -9.02
N ASP A 157 13.89 13.82 -9.79
CA ASP A 157 14.52 13.19 -10.96
C ASP A 157 15.29 11.91 -10.60
N ALA A 158 15.78 11.79 -9.37
CA ALA A 158 16.45 10.59 -8.88
C ALA A 158 15.58 9.32 -9.02
N PHE A 159 14.27 9.43 -8.81
CA PHE A 159 13.37 8.27 -8.99
C PHE A 159 13.32 7.84 -10.47
N ARG A 160 13.27 8.79 -11.41
CA ARG A 160 13.32 8.49 -12.84
C ARG A 160 14.67 7.89 -13.25
N ASP A 161 15.75 8.36 -12.65
CA ASP A 161 17.10 7.84 -12.91
C ASP A 161 17.27 6.43 -12.37
N ILE A 162 16.68 6.11 -11.21
CA ILE A 162 16.62 4.73 -10.70
C ILE A 162 15.95 3.81 -11.72
N ILE A 163 14.77 4.16 -12.22
CA ILE A 163 14.03 3.33 -13.19
C ILE A 163 14.82 3.11 -14.49
N LYS A 164 15.59 4.11 -14.94
CA LYS A 164 16.40 4.02 -16.16
C LYS A 164 17.70 3.21 -15.97
N THR A 165 18.27 3.23 -14.78
CA THR A 165 19.62 2.70 -14.53
C THR A 165 19.64 1.41 -13.73
N ILE A 166 18.49 0.92 -13.27
CA ILE A 166 18.41 -0.34 -12.51
C ILE A 166 19.05 -1.48 -13.31
N PRO A 167 20.03 -2.20 -12.74
CA PRO A 167 20.83 -3.18 -13.48
C PRO A 167 20.07 -4.37 -14.04
N LYS A 168 18.93 -4.69 -13.46
CA LYS A 168 17.98 -5.72 -13.94
C LYS A 168 16.57 -5.16 -13.95
N SER A 169 15.81 -5.48 -14.98
CA SER A 169 14.40 -5.06 -15.08
C SER A 169 13.61 -5.54 -13.87
N PRO A 170 12.86 -4.64 -13.20
CA PRO A 170 11.98 -5.01 -12.11
C PRO A 170 10.62 -5.55 -12.58
N PHE A 171 10.47 -5.81 -13.86
CA PHE A 171 9.24 -6.32 -14.47
C PHE A 171 9.44 -7.75 -14.96
N PRO A 172 8.45 -8.65 -14.75
CA PRO A 172 8.51 -10.01 -15.27
C PRO A 172 8.46 -10.00 -16.80
N ASP A 173 9.12 -10.98 -17.40
CA ASP A 173 8.99 -11.23 -18.83
C ASP A 173 7.87 -12.24 -19.13
N SER A 174 7.68 -12.58 -20.41
CA SER A 174 6.63 -13.51 -20.81
C SER A 174 6.84 -14.94 -20.29
N LEU A 175 8.08 -15.35 -20.02
CA LEU A 175 8.39 -16.67 -19.48
C LEU A 175 8.08 -16.73 -17.98
N ASP A 176 8.33 -15.63 -17.26
CA ASP A 176 7.98 -15.51 -15.85
C ASP A 176 6.46 -15.57 -15.64
N LEU A 177 5.68 -15.15 -16.63
CA LEU A 177 4.21 -15.11 -16.56
C LEU A 177 3.50 -16.38 -17.07
N LEU A 178 4.24 -17.42 -17.52
CA LEU A 178 3.63 -18.64 -18.07
C LEU A 178 2.88 -19.45 -17.02
N THR A 179 3.35 -19.45 -15.77
CA THR A 179 2.72 -20.19 -14.67
C THR A 179 2.91 -19.46 -13.35
N ILE A 180 2.05 -19.75 -12.37
CA ILE A 180 2.21 -19.18 -11.03
C ILE A 180 3.55 -19.56 -10.38
N ASP A 181 4.10 -20.74 -10.67
CA ASP A 181 5.38 -21.17 -10.15
C ASP A 181 6.56 -20.43 -10.80
N ALA A 182 6.48 -20.13 -12.10
CA ALA A 182 7.47 -19.29 -12.78
C ALA A 182 7.45 -17.87 -12.21
N TYR A 183 6.27 -17.30 -12.06
CA TYR A 183 6.08 -15.97 -11.48
C TYR A 183 6.55 -15.92 -10.01
N ARG A 184 6.24 -16.93 -9.18
CA ARG A 184 6.73 -17.03 -7.80
C ARG A 184 8.26 -17.02 -7.72
N LYS A 185 8.94 -17.76 -8.59
CA LYS A 185 10.41 -17.79 -8.66
C LYS A 185 11.00 -16.44 -9.03
N TRP A 186 10.41 -15.78 -10.03
CA TRP A 186 10.81 -14.43 -10.42
C TRP A 186 10.56 -13.42 -9.28
N TYR A 187 9.35 -13.40 -8.72
CA TYR A 187 8.93 -12.48 -7.66
C TYR A 187 9.81 -12.62 -6.41
N HIS A 188 10.05 -13.85 -5.94
CA HIS A 188 10.94 -14.12 -4.83
C HIS A 188 12.38 -13.68 -5.13
N LYS A 189 12.93 -14.11 -6.26
CA LYS A 189 14.28 -13.78 -6.68
C LYS A 189 14.50 -12.27 -6.79
N PHE A 190 13.54 -11.53 -7.32
CA PHE A 190 13.72 -10.10 -7.60
C PHE A 190 13.45 -9.22 -6.39
N TRP A 191 12.35 -9.48 -5.67
CA TRP A 191 11.87 -8.58 -4.62
C TRP A 191 12.19 -9.03 -3.20
N PHE A 192 12.37 -10.33 -2.97
CA PHE A 192 12.49 -10.93 -1.64
C PHE A 192 13.61 -11.99 -1.55
N SER A 193 14.71 -11.83 -2.31
CA SER A 193 15.80 -12.80 -2.35
C SER A 193 16.55 -12.97 -1.02
N ASP A 194 16.37 -12.06 -0.08
CA ASP A 194 16.92 -12.03 1.27
C ASP A 194 15.92 -12.50 2.35
N VAL A 195 14.72 -12.94 1.96
CA VAL A 195 13.66 -13.44 2.86
C VAL A 195 13.33 -14.89 2.48
N GLU A 196 13.18 -15.76 3.45
CA GLU A 196 12.64 -17.09 3.19
C GLU A 196 11.18 -17.00 2.74
N TRP A 197 10.82 -17.81 1.72
CA TRP A 197 9.44 -17.86 1.23
C TRP A 197 8.52 -18.35 2.34
N ASN A 198 7.44 -17.60 2.61
CA ASN A 198 6.54 -17.86 3.72
C ASN A 198 5.07 -17.67 3.31
N SER A 199 4.14 -17.94 4.23
CA SER A 199 2.71 -17.86 3.99
C SER A 199 2.23 -16.45 3.62
N THR A 200 2.81 -15.40 4.21
CA THR A 200 2.48 -14.01 3.89
C THR A 200 2.87 -13.66 2.45
N LEU A 201 4.07 -14.06 2.01
CA LEU A 201 4.50 -13.87 0.62
C LEU A 201 3.64 -14.68 -0.36
N GLU A 202 3.25 -15.91 0.00
CA GLU A 202 2.34 -16.72 -0.82
C GLU A 202 0.95 -16.07 -0.93
N ALA A 203 0.39 -15.60 0.18
CA ALA A 203 -0.91 -14.91 0.19
C ALA A 203 -0.84 -13.60 -0.62
N ASN A 204 0.26 -12.83 -0.50
CA ASN A 204 0.47 -11.62 -1.28
C ASN A 204 0.61 -11.91 -2.77
N LEU A 205 1.36 -12.95 -3.15
CA LEU A 205 1.50 -13.39 -4.54
C LEU A 205 0.13 -13.67 -5.17
N HIS A 206 -0.70 -14.49 -4.49
CA HIS A 206 -2.05 -14.79 -4.95
C HIS A 206 -2.97 -13.57 -4.91
N GLY A 207 -2.78 -12.68 -3.93
CA GLY A 207 -3.52 -11.43 -3.83
C GLY A 207 -3.18 -10.42 -4.92
N SER A 208 -1.98 -10.47 -5.48
CA SER A 208 -1.47 -9.56 -6.52
C SER A 208 -1.48 -10.14 -7.92
N THR A 209 -2.11 -11.31 -8.12
CA THR A 209 -2.19 -11.98 -9.43
C THR A 209 -3.58 -12.53 -9.72
N ARG A 210 -3.83 -12.80 -10.99
CA ARG A 210 -4.93 -13.59 -11.48
C ARG A 210 -4.40 -14.67 -12.43
N ILE A 211 -4.86 -15.91 -12.26
CA ILE A 211 -4.51 -17.04 -13.13
C ILE A 211 -5.59 -17.17 -14.19
N ASN A 212 -5.19 -17.16 -15.46
CA ASN A 212 -6.07 -17.39 -16.60
C ASN A 212 -6.39 -18.88 -16.76
N SER A 213 -7.38 -19.22 -17.62
CA SER A 213 -7.78 -20.60 -17.88
C SER A 213 -6.68 -21.47 -18.53
N ASP A 214 -5.69 -20.85 -19.18
CA ASP A 214 -4.52 -21.51 -19.76
C ASP A 214 -3.35 -21.67 -18.75
N GLY A 215 -3.54 -21.23 -17.51
CA GLY A 215 -2.54 -21.27 -16.45
C GLY A 215 -1.60 -20.07 -16.42
N SER A 216 -1.66 -19.18 -17.40
CA SER A 216 -0.85 -17.96 -17.42
C SER A 216 -1.26 -16.96 -16.34
N VAL A 217 -0.32 -16.11 -15.93
CA VAL A 217 -0.47 -15.17 -14.85
C VAL A 217 -0.66 -13.74 -15.39
N VAL A 218 -1.62 -13.03 -14.81
CA VAL A 218 -1.81 -11.59 -15.01
C VAL A 218 -1.55 -10.91 -13.67
N THR A 219 -0.66 -9.92 -13.66
CA THR A 219 -0.39 -9.09 -12.47
C THR A 219 -1.54 -8.13 -12.17
N LEU A 220 -1.77 -7.84 -10.91
CA LEU A 220 -2.76 -6.89 -10.42
C LEU A 220 -2.07 -5.80 -9.58
N PRO A 221 -1.96 -4.55 -10.06
CA PRO A 221 -2.56 -4.04 -11.31
C PRO A 221 -1.84 -4.52 -12.57
N ASN A 222 -2.52 -4.49 -13.71
CA ASN A 222 -1.87 -4.73 -15.00
C ASN A 222 -0.97 -3.55 -15.39
N ASP A 223 -0.16 -3.74 -16.44
CA ASP A 223 0.85 -2.76 -16.89
C ASP A 223 0.27 -1.37 -17.17
N SER A 224 -0.90 -1.30 -17.81
CA SER A 224 -1.56 -0.02 -18.13
C SER A 224 -1.95 0.75 -16.85
N ILE A 225 -2.49 0.05 -15.88
CA ILE A 225 -2.86 0.62 -14.59
C ILE A 225 -1.60 1.00 -13.80
N SER A 226 -0.59 0.13 -13.78
CA SER A 226 0.70 0.39 -13.14
C SER A 226 1.36 1.66 -13.67
N LYS A 227 1.30 1.87 -14.98
CA LYS A 227 1.79 3.09 -15.62
C LYS A 227 1.04 4.33 -15.14
N MET A 228 -0.29 4.30 -15.08
CA MET A 228 -1.08 5.41 -14.56
C MET A 228 -0.76 5.74 -13.10
N PHE A 229 -0.53 4.72 -12.26
CA PHE A 229 -0.06 4.93 -10.89
C PHE A 229 1.31 5.60 -10.84
N LEU A 230 2.27 5.14 -11.64
CA LEU A 230 3.62 5.73 -11.70
C LEU A 230 3.57 7.18 -12.19
N GLU A 231 2.80 7.46 -13.24
CA GLU A 231 2.61 8.82 -13.75
C GLU A 231 2.00 9.74 -12.68
N SER A 232 0.98 9.28 -11.98
CA SER A 232 0.39 10.01 -10.85
C SER A 232 1.40 10.27 -9.75
N ALA A 233 2.13 9.23 -9.33
CA ALA A 233 3.08 9.34 -8.23
C ALA A 233 4.25 10.28 -8.54
N THR A 234 4.74 10.27 -9.77
CA THR A 234 5.87 11.11 -10.22
C THR A 234 5.47 12.55 -10.55
N SER A 235 4.18 12.84 -10.71
CA SER A 235 3.67 14.20 -10.90
C SER A 235 3.18 14.85 -9.61
N TYR A 236 3.08 14.11 -8.51
CA TYR A 236 2.61 14.63 -7.24
C TYR A 236 3.76 15.15 -6.39
N HIS A 237 3.79 16.48 -6.19
CA HIS A 237 4.74 17.14 -5.29
C HIS A 237 4.21 17.20 -3.86
N ARG A 238 4.95 16.64 -2.92
CA ARG A 238 4.55 16.61 -1.50
C ARG A 238 4.79 17.97 -0.84
N ASN A 239 3.76 18.48 -0.19
CA ASN A 239 3.85 19.70 0.64
C ASN A 239 3.71 19.33 2.12
N TYR A 240 4.79 18.89 2.72
CA TYR A 240 4.80 18.46 4.12
C TYR A 240 4.47 19.58 5.11
N ARG A 241 4.70 20.85 4.75
CA ARG A 241 4.40 22.03 5.61
C ARG A 241 2.91 22.15 5.96
N MET A 242 2.05 21.59 5.12
CA MET A 242 0.59 21.60 5.34
C MET A 242 0.13 20.51 6.32
N ILE A 243 0.99 19.56 6.66
CA ILE A 243 0.64 18.45 7.55
C ILE A 243 0.71 18.92 9.00
N GLN A 244 -0.36 18.64 9.76
CA GLN A 244 -0.47 18.95 11.18
C GLN A 244 -0.21 17.73 12.07
N ALA A 245 -0.48 16.54 11.55
CA ALA A 245 -0.36 15.28 12.29
C ALA A 245 1.13 14.93 12.56
N PRO A 246 1.44 14.34 13.71
CA PRO A 246 2.75 13.75 13.96
C PRO A 246 3.07 12.64 12.94
N ALA A 247 4.33 12.53 12.55
CA ALA A 247 4.77 11.57 11.56
C ALA A 247 5.97 10.74 12.05
N LEU A 248 5.94 9.45 11.76
CA LEU A 248 7.06 8.52 11.85
C LEU A 248 7.50 8.16 10.44
N VAL A 249 8.77 8.35 10.13
CA VAL A 249 9.34 7.99 8.82
C VAL A 249 10.38 6.91 9.02
N ILE A 250 10.19 5.79 8.34
CA ILE A 250 11.05 4.62 8.45
C ILE A 250 11.75 4.39 7.12
N TYR A 251 13.08 4.28 7.15
CA TYR A 251 13.93 3.97 6.00
C TYR A 251 14.66 2.65 6.23
N ALA A 252 14.75 1.85 5.18
CA ALA A 252 15.56 0.62 5.11
C ALA A 252 16.81 0.84 4.25
N LYS A 253 17.82 0.00 4.45
CA LYS A 253 19.08 0.02 3.69
C LYS A 253 19.55 -1.41 3.44
N PRO A 254 19.92 -1.75 2.19
CA PRO A 254 19.85 -0.94 0.96
C PRO A 254 18.41 -0.80 0.46
N PHE A 255 18.19 0.06 -0.55
CA PHE A 255 16.88 0.16 -1.20
C PHE A 255 16.56 -1.12 -1.99
N PHE A 256 17.50 -1.61 -2.80
CA PHE A 256 17.38 -2.87 -3.52
C PHE A 256 18.42 -3.90 -3.07
N VAL A 257 18.01 -5.17 -3.07
CA VAL A 257 18.92 -6.31 -3.01
C VAL A 257 19.11 -6.86 -4.43
N SER A 258 20.34 -7.19 -4.80
CA SER A 258 20.59 -7.76 -6.13
C SER A 258 19.91 -9.12 -6.28
N PRO A 259 19.14 -9.35 -7.35
CA PRO A 259 18.46 -10.63 -7.60
C PRO A 259 19.40 -11.75 -8.06
N VAL A 260 20.66 -11.43 -8.31
CA VAL A 260 21.69 -12.38 -8.80
C VAL A 260 23.04 -12.10 -8.16
N LYS A 261 23.86 -13.16 -8.07
CA LYS A 261 25.24 -13.10 -7.52
C LYS A 261 26.31 -12.83 -8.61
N ASP A 262 25.93 -12.18 -9.71
CA ASP A 262 26.86 -11.75 -10.75
C ASP A 262 27.58 -10.48 -10.30
N GLU A 263 28.91 -10.47 -10.33
CA GLU A 263 29.74 -9.36 -9.81
C GLU A 263 29.44 -8.02 -10.49
N LYS A 264 29.19 -8.03 -11.80
CA LYS A 264 28.88 -6.82 -12.55
C LYS A 264 27.51 -6.25 -12.16
N VAL A 265 26.53 -7.13 -11.93
CA VAL A 265 25.18 -6.73 -11.49
C VAL A 265 25.23 -6.24 -10.05
N LEU A 266 25.94 -6.94 -9.16
CA LEU A 266 26.16 -6.51 -7.78
C LEU A 266 26.81 -5.13 -7.72
N PHE A 267 27.86 -4.92 -8.52
CA PHE A 267 28.53 -3.62 -8.63
C PHE A 267 27.56 -2.54 -9.11
N GLY A 268 26.71 -2.82 -10.10
CA GLY A 268 25.72 -1.89 -10.61
C GLY A 268 24.72 -1.46 -9.54
N TYR A 269 24.20 -2.40 -8.71
CA TYR A 269 23.32 -2.05 -7.58
C TYR A 269 24.04 -1.21 -6.52
N ALA A 270 25.29 -1.53 -6.20
CA ALA A 270 26.10 -0.76 -5.25
C ALA A 270 26.36 0.68 -5.74
N GLU A 271 26.68 0.85 -7.04
CA GLU A 271 26.84 2.16 -7.67
C GLU A 271 25.55 2.96 -7.65
N MET A 272 24.42 2.35 -7.97
CA MET A 272 23.10 3.01 -7.94
C MET A 272 22.74 3.44 -6.52
N GLU A 273 22.93 2.57 -5.51
CA GLU A 273 22.70 2.93 -4.10
C GLU A 273 23.56 4.12 -3.69
N ARG A 274 24.87 4.08 -4.00
CA ARG A 274 25.81 5.12 -3.60
C ARG A 274 25.57 6.47 -4.31
N ASN A 275 25.34 6.43 -5.63
CA ASN A 275 25.37 7.64 -6.44
C ASN A 275 23.98 8.26 -6.68
N ILE A 276 22.90 7.50 -6.51
CA ILE A 276 21.54 7.97 -6.79
C ILE A 276 20.65 7.83 -5.53
N ILE A 277 20.51 6.62 -4.99
CA ILE A 277 19.52 6.34 -3.96
C ILE A 277 19.90 6.99 -2.63
N HIS A 278 21.14 6.81 -2.17
CA HIS A 278 21.58 7.40 -0.90
C HIS A 278 21.52 8.93 -0.91
N PRO A 279 21.99 9.66 -1.94
CA PRO A 279 21.80 11.11 -2.03
C PRO A 279 20.32 11.51 -2.06
N TRP A 280 19.46 10.79 -2.77
CA TRP A 280 18.02 11.04 -2.79
C TRP A 280 17.38 10.84 -1.41
N ARG A 281 17.72 9.75 -0.71
CA ARG A 281 17.28 9.49 0.68
C ARG A 281 17.68 10.64 1.61
N LEU A 282 18.93 11.11 1.54
CA LEU A 282 19.40 12.22 2.37
C LEU A 282 18.64 13.51 2.09
N ARG A 283 18.39 13.85 0.82
CA ARG A 283 17.59 15.03 0.45
C ARG A 283 16.17 14.91 1.00
N SER A 284 15.53 13.74 0.82
CA SER A 284 14.19 13.47 1.32
C SER A 284 14.10 13.58 2.84
N MET A 285 15.06 13.00 3.57
CA MET A 285 15.15 13.13 5.03
C MET A 285 15.34 14.59 5.48
N TYR A 286 16.16 15.34 4.77
CA TYR A 286 16.39 16.76 5.06
C TYR A 286 15.12 17.57 4.84
N GLN A 287 14.45 17.38 3.71
CA GLN A 287 13.18 18.04 3.41
C GLN A 287 12.12 17.75 4.47
N ILE A 288 11.93 16.47 4.81
CA ILE A 288 10.95 16.05 5.83
C ILE A 288 11.25 16.71 7.18
N LYS A 289 12.52 16.71 7.63
CA LYS A 289 12.92 17.38 8.88
C LYS A 289 12.69 18.88 8.86
N ALA A 290 12.87 19.51 7.72
CA ALA A 290 12.68 20.95 7.57
C ALA A 290 11.21 21.38 7.50
N GLU A 291 10.33 20.51 6.99
CA GLU A 291 8.96 20.86 6.67
C GLU A 291 7.92 20.29 7.65
N LEU A 292 8.11 19.09 8.19
CA LEU A 292 7.22 18.50 9.20
C LEU A 292 7.55 19.05 10.59
N LYS A 293 6.54 19.58 11.28
CA LYS A 293 6.69 20.16 12.62
C LYS A 293 6.98 19.12 13.71
N ASN A 294 6.42 17.93 13.57
CA ASN A 294 6.55 16.83 14.53
C ASN A 294 6.85 15.54 13.77
N VAL A 295 8.14 15.23 13.66
CA VAL A 295 8.60 14.06 12.90
C VAL A 295 9.68 13.30 13.67
N THR A 296 9.51 11.97 13.69
CA THR A 296 10.53 11.01 14.10
C THR A 296 11.02 10.27 12.86
N ILE A 297 12.32 10.22 12.64
CA ILE A 297 12.92 9.46 11.53
C ILE A 297 13.73 8.31 12.11
N LYS A 298 13.49 7.10 11.61
CA LYS A 298 14.21 5.88 11.98
C LYS A 298 14.76 5.20 10.75
N GLU A 299 16.03 4.84 10.79
CA GLU A 299 16.67 3.96 9.82
C GLU A 299 16.76 2.56 10.43
N LEU A 300 16.36 1.56 9.66
CA LEU A 300 16.42 0.16 10.09
C LEU A 300 17.79 -0.44 9.76
N PRO A 301 18.31 -1.35 10.61
CA PRO A 301 19.60 -1.96 10.37
C PRO A 301 19.55 -3.04 9.27
N GLU A 302 18.38 -3.65 9.03
CA GLU A 302 18.21 -4.81 8.17
C GLU A 302 16.99 -4.66 7.26
N GLY A 303 17.10 -5.24 6.07
CA GLY A 303 16.08 -5.30 5.04
C GLY A 303 16.21 -4.21 3.98
N SER A 304 15.67 -4.51 2.81
CA SER A 304 15.56 -3.59 1.67
C SER A 304 14.20 -2.88 1.67
N HIS A 305 13.93 -2.10 0.61
CA HIS A 305 12.64 -1.44 0.37
C HIS A 305 11.43 -2.39 0.48
N THR A 306 11.61 -3.66 0.22
CA THR A 306 10.56 -4.68 0.24
C THR A 306 10.67 -5.66 1.39
N SER A 307 11.88 -6.03 1.80
CA SER A 307 12.10 -7.11 2.77
C SER A 307 12.13 -6.68 4.25
N PHE A 308 12.27 -5.38 4.52
CA PHE A 308 12.40 -4.87 5.89
C PHE A 308 11.22 -5.22 6.81
N ILE A 309 10.02 -5.36 6.27
CA ILE A 309 8.82 -5.74 7.04
C ILE A 309 8.93 -7.14 7.65
N PHE A 310 9.74 -8.01 7.03
CA PHE A 310 10.03 -9.37 7.50
C PHE A 310 11.27 -9.40 8.38
N LEU A 311 12.38 -8.80 7.92
CA LEU A 311 13.69 -8.90 8.57
C LEU A 311 13.78 -8.04 9.84
N SER A 312 13.09 -6.91 9.88
CA SER A 312 13.05 -6.00 11.04
C SER A 312 11.69 -5.99 11.76
N LYS A 313 10.85 -7.02 11.60
CA LYS A 313 9.46 -7.04 12.06
C LYS A 313 9.30 -6.64 13.53
N ASP A 314 10.04 -7.25 14.44
CA ASP A 314 9.88 -7.01 15.88
C ASP A 314 10.26 -5.57 16.25
N SER A 315 11.36 -5.06 15.71
CA SER A 315 11.76 -3.65 15.88
C SER A 315 10.76 -2.66 15.30
N LEU A 316 10.11 -3.02 14.18
CA LEU A 316 9.05 -2.22 13.57
C LEU A 316 7.81 -2.18 14.44
N VAL A 317 7.35 -3.33 14.91
CA VAL A 317 6.17 -3.46 15.77
C VAL A 317 6.38 -2.64 17.04
N GLU A 318 7.52 -2.78 17.72
CA GLU A 318 7.86 -1.99 18.92
C GLU A 318 7.88 -0.49 18.64
N THR A 319 8.54 -0.08 17.54
CA THR A 319 8.65 1.33 17.15
C THR A 319 7.28 1.95 16.88
N ILE A 320 6.44 1.23 16.14
CA ILE A 320 5.11 1.71 15.75
C ILE A 320 4.17 1.72 16.95
N ASP A 321 4.22 0.69 17.78
CA ASP A 321 3.47 0.66 19.03
C ASP A 321 3.81 1.85 19.93
N HIS A 322 5.10 2.09 20.16
CA HIS A 322 5.56 3.24 20.94
C HIS A 322 5.06 4.56 20.33
N PHE A 323 5.25 4.75 19.02
CA PHE A 323 4.83 5.98 18.33
C PHE A 323 3.31 6.20 18.37
N LEU A 324 2.51 5.15 18.20
CA LEU A 324 1.04 5.28 18.19
C LEU A 324 0.45 5.46 19.59
N SER A 325 1.10 4.92 20.61
CA SER A 325 0.62 4.96 22.01
C SER A 325 0.96 6.26 22.74
N HIS A 326 1.94 7.02 22.28
CA HIS A 326 2.40 8.29 22.86
C HIS A 326 2.24 9.46 21.90
#